data_30eea6d671503da29b75c5f7fe1b96a7
#
_entry.id   30eea6d671503da29b75c5f7fe1b96a7
#
_cell.length_a   1.000
_cell.length_b   1.000
_cell.length_c   1.000
_cell.angle_alpha   90.00
_cell.angle_beta   90.00
_cell.angle_gamma   90.00
#
_symmetry.space_group_name_H-M   'P 1'
#
loop_
_entity.id
_entity.type
_entity.pdbx_description
1 polymer ?
#
loop_
_entity_poly.entity_id
_entity_poly.type
_entity_poly.pdbx_seq_one_letter_code
_entity_poly.pdbx_strand_id
1 'polypeptide(L)'
;MTESIDQHDHYLGDRAKNYSAHHDKNLRTRLTTRQEQAVLRKAIEKSGRPKSAMDIPCGTGRFLSVFRDCGVAELTAADASTGMLEVAKHARPDDAVSVLHTSAFDIEMPNNSIDFIACLRFFHHLSVKEDRMQALNELKRVSRKHVAISLWTNGNLASFRRRNKPPPPAVSGYGKRICRRSDEIEPEFLDAGFKIVDHYDVWPMISMWRLYLLQIEET
;
A
#
# COMPACT_ATOMS: atom_id res chain seq x y z
N MET A 1 -20.15 15.21 14.16
CA MET A 1 -19.03 14.99 13.24
C MET A 1 -18.39 13.64 13.57
N THR A 2 -19.12 12.52 13.34
CA THR A 2 -18.68 11.16 13.71
C THR A 2 -19.30 10.14 12.76
N GLU A 3 -19.31 10.42 11.44
CA GLU A 3 -19.87 9.49 10.43
C GLU A 3 -18.84 8.87 9.48
N SER A 4 -17.53 9.16 9.64
CA SER A 4 -16.51 8.66 8.70
C SER A 4 -15.85 7.33 9.11
N ILE A 5 -16.11 6.79 10.29
CA ILE A 5 -15.49 5.55 10.80
C ILE A 5 -16.25 4.31 10.36
N ASP A 6 -17.54 4.43 10.04
CA ASP A 6 -18.46 3.29 9.81
C ASP A 6 -18.34 2.61 8.44
N GLN A 7 -17.60 3.20 7.47
CA GLN A 7 -17.42 2.57 6.16
C GLN A 7 -16.27 1.54 6.11
N HIS A 8 -15.41 1.48 7.13
CA HIS A 8 -14.32 0.51 7.19
C HIS A 8 -14.70 -0.85 7.79
N ASP A 9 -15.82 -0.92 8.51
CA ASP A 9 -16.36 -2.17 9.08
C ASP A 9 -16.88 -3.18 8.02
N HIS A 10 -16.76 -2.86 6.75
CA HIS A 10 -17.22 -3.70 5.64
C HIS A 10 -16.48 -5.02 5.46
N TYR A 11 -15.39 -5.24 6.22
CA TYR A 11 -14.60 -6.48 6.19
C TYR A 11 -14.61 -7.22 7.53
N LEU A 12 -15.78 -7.33 8.16
CA LEU A 12 -15.94 -8.16 9.37
C LEU A 12 -15.75 -9.65 9.05
N GLY A 13 -14.88 -10.31 9.77
CA GLY A 13 -14.68 -11.74 9.94
C GLY A 13 -14.75 -12.62 8.68
N ASP A 14 -15.96 -13.04 8.30
CA ASP A 14 -16.15 -13.99 7.19
C ASP A 14 -15.85 -13.42 5.80
N ARG A 15 -15.95 -12.10 5.61
CA ARG A 15 -15.55 -11.45 4.35
C ARG A 15 -14.03 -11.38 4.19
N ALA A 16 -13.29 -11.17 5.27
CA ALA A 16 -11.83 -11.17 5.25
C ALA A 16 -11.28 -12.57 4.95
N LYS A 17 -11.86 -13.61 5.53
CA LYS A 17 -11.54 -15.02 5.23
C LYS A 17 -11.86 -15.39 3.78
N ASN A 18 -13.03 -14.97 3.28
CA ASN A 18 -13.44 -15.18 1.90
C ASN A 18 -12.55 -14.42 0.91
N TYR A 19 -12.08 -13.24 1.26
CA TYR A 19 -11.14 -12.45 0.46
C TYR A 19 -9.80 -13.19 0.29
N SER A 20 -9.24 -13.73 1.37
CA SER A 20 -8.01 -14.55 1.32
C SER A 20 -8.21 -15.80 0.45
N ALA A 21 -9.26 -16.58 0.70
CA ALA A 21 -9.56 -17.81 -0.05
C ALA A 21 -9.83 -17.57 -1.55
N HIS A 22 -10.37 -16.42 -1.93
CA HIS A 22 -10.64 -16.08 -3.34
C HIS A 22 -9.37 -15.71 -4.11
N HIS A 23 -8.40 -15.11 -3.43
CA HIS A 23 -7.10 -14.75 -4.04
C HIS A 23 -6.22 -15.97 -4.32
N ASP A 24 -6.31 -17.03 -3.53
CA ASP A 24 -5.48 -18.23 -3.69
C ASP A 24 -5.96 -19.17 -4.80
N LYS A 25 -7.20 -19.06 -5.24
CA LYS A 25 -7.80 -19.97 -6.24
C LYS A 25 -7.44 -19.68 -7.69
N ASN A 26 -6.96 -18.46 -8.02
CA ASN A 26 -6.71 -18.07 -9.40
C ASN A 26 -5.22 -17.96 -9.69
N LEU A 27 -4.68 -18.78 -10.60
CA LEU A 27 -3.28 -18.81 -11.02
C LEU A 27 -2.77 -17.42 -11.44
N ARG A 28 -3.58 -16.64 -12.16
CA ARG A 28 -3.24 -15.27 -12.58
C ARG A 28 -3.03 -14.35 -11.37
N THR A 29 -3.88 -14.44 -10.37
CA THR A 29 -3.78 -13.64 -9.14
C THR A 29 -2.52 -14.03 -8.36
N ARG A 30 -2.21 -15.32 -8.26
CA ARG A 30 -0.98 -15.82 -7.62
C ARG A 30 0.28 -15.31 -8.32
N LEU A 31 0.32 -15.35 -9.65
CA LEU A 31 1.43 -14.82 -10.45
C LEU A 31 1.58 -13.31 -10.26
N THR A 32 0.48 -12.55 -10.26
CA THR A 32 0.51 -11.11 -10.02
C THR A 32 1.04 -10.82 -8.61
N THR A 33 0.57 -11.53 -7.59
CA THR A 33 1.06 -11.37 -6.21
C THR A 33 2.55 -11.65 -6.10
N ARG A 34 3.06 -12.72 -6.76
CA ARG A 34 4.51 -13.02 -6.77
C ARG A 34 5.33 -11.90 -7.41
N GLN A 35 4.82 -11.29 -8.49
CA GLN A 35 5.51 -10.16 -9.13
C GLN A 35 5.46 -8.90 -8.26
N GLU A 36 4.34 -8.62 -7.60
CA GLU A 36 4.25 -7.52 -6.62
C GLU A 36 5.23 -7.72 -5.46
N GLN A 37 5.35 -8.95 -4.95
CA GLN A 37 6.34 -9.31 -3.93
C GLN A 37 7.77 -9.13 -4.44
N ALA A 38 8.06 -9.49 -5.69
CA ALA A 38 9.38 -9.31 -6.29
C ALA A 38 9.75 -7.83 -6.45
N VAL A 39 8.82 -6.96 -6.87
CA VAL A 39 9.10 -5.52 -6.97
C VAL A 39 9.21 -4.86 -5.60
N LEU A 40 8.44 -5.30 -4.60
CA LEU A 40 8.60 -4.83 -3.22
C LEU A 40 9.98 -5.22 -2.67
N ARG A 41 10.45 -6.44 -2.90
CA ARG A 41 11.79 -6.89 -2.51
C ARG A 41 12.87 -5.96 -3.09
N LYS A 42 12.79 -5.64 -4.39
CA LYS A 42 13.72 -4.70 -5.03
C LYS A 42 13.70 -3.32 -4.36
N ALA A 43 12.52 -2.81 -4.02
CA ALA A 43 12.39 -1.53 -3.34
C ALA A 43 13.02 -1.56 -1.93
N ILE A 44 12.81 -2.63 -1.15
CA ILE A 44 13.42 -2.81 0.17
C ILE A 44 14.95 -2.91 0.06
N GLU A 45 15.47 -3.69 -0.89
CA GLU A 45 16.92 -3.81 -1.13
C GLU A 45 17.53 -2.48 -1.55
N LYS A 46 16.88 -1.74 -2.46
CA LYS A 46 17.31 -0.41 -2.93
C LYS A 46 17.30 0.63 -1.81
N SER A 47 16.39 0.52 -0.83
CA SER A 47 16.32 1.43 0.32
C SER A 47 17.43 1.22 1.35
N GLY A 48 18.29 0.20 1.19
CA GLY A 48 19.41 -0.08 2.08
C GLY A 48 19.10 -1.06 3.23
N ARG A 49 18.11 -1.94 3.06
CA ARG A 49 17.72 -2.97 4.04
C ARG A 49 17.37 -2.38 5.40
N PRO A 50 16.17 -1.82 5.54
CA PRO A 50 15.70 -1.15 6.76
C PRO A 50 15.66 -2.14 7.93
N LYS A 51 15.90 -1.64 9.17
CA LYS A 51 15.78 -2.45 10.40
C LYS A 51 14.31 -2.58 10.82
N SER A 52 13.54 -1.51 10.68
CA SER A 52 12.11 -1.46 10.98
C SER A 52 11.29 -1.20 9.73
N ALA A 53 10.14 -1.88 9.60
CA ALA A 53 9.19 -1.65 8.51
C ALA A 53 7.74 -1.75 8.97
N MET A 54 6.86 -1.07 8.23
CA MET A 54 5.41 -1.14 8.39
C MET A 54 4.74 -1.45 7.05
N ASP A 55 3.76 -2.37 7.05
CA ASP A 55 2.84 -2.60 5.94
C ASP A 55 1.47 -2.00 6.31
N ILE A 56 1.03 -0.94 5.59
CA ILE A 56 -0.21 -0.21 5.87
C ILE A 56 -0.92 0.25 4.57
N PRO A 57 -2.17 -0.13 4.34
CA PRO A 57 -2.93 -1.18 5.03
C PRO A 57 -2.40 -2.58 4.67
N CYS A 58 -2.16 -3.43 5.66
CA CYS A 58 -1.58 -4.75 5.45
C CYS A 58 -2.58 -5.77 4.88
N GLY A 59 -3.88 -5.50 5.00
CA GLY A 59 -4.93 -6.46 4.64
C GLY A 59 -4.72 -7.80 5.34
N THR A 60 -4.72 -8.89 4.58
CA THR A 60 -4.50 -10.26 5.08
C THR A 60 -3.02 -10.63 5.27
N GLY A 61 -2.10 -9.68 5.33
CA GLY A 61 -0.68 -9.91 5.58
C GLY A 61 0.12 -10.49 4.42
N ARG A 62 -0.34 -10.30 3.18
CA ARG A 62 0.21 -10.92 1.96
C ARG A 62 1.67 -10.57 1.68
N PHE A 63 2.13 -9.40 2.12
CA PHE A 63 3.48 -8.91 1.86
C PHE A 63 4.43 -9.06 3.04
N LEU A 64 3.94 -9.46 4.23
CA LEU A 64 4.75 -9.56 5.44
C LEU A 64 5.96 -10.50 5.30
N SER A 65 5.80 -11.61 4.53
CA SER A 65 6.92 -12.53 4.28
C SER A 65 8.08 -11.87 3.53
N VAL A 66 7.79 -10.91 2.63
CA VAL A 66 8.82 -10.23 1.84
C VAL A 66 9.77 -9.44 2.73
N PHE A 67 9.23 -8.74 3.75
CA PHE A 67 10.03 -8.00 4.72
C PHE A 67 10.95 -8.92 5.51
N ARG A 68 10.44 -10.07 5.96
CA ARG A 68 11.23 -11.07 6.68
C ARG A 68 12.34 -11.64 5.83
N ASP A 69 12.02 -12.03 4.59
CA ASP A 69 12.99 -12.53 3.63
C ASP A 69 14.10 -11.50 3.32
N CYS A 70 13.80 -10.19 3.45
CA CYS A 70 14.77 -9.11 3.31
C CYS A 70 15.55 -8.80 4.60
N GLY A 71 15.29 -9.52 5.70
CA GLY A 71 15.99 -9.36 6.97
C GLY A 71 15.50 -8.20 7.84
N VAL A 72 14.27 -7.71 7.64
CA VAL A 72 13.65 -6.71 8.51
C VAL A 72 13.41 -7.32 9.90
N ALA A 73 14.02 -6.73 10.92
CA ALA A 73 13.95 -7.23 12.30
C ALA A 73 12.63 -6.84 12.98
N GLU A 74 12.22 -5.58 12.84
CA GLU A 74 11.03 -5.02 13.48
C GLU A 74 9.95 -4.78 12.40
N LEU A 75 8.89 -5.58 12.41
CA LEU A 75 7.82 -5.51 11.41
C LEU A 75 6.48 -5.23 12.06
N THR A 76 5.81 -4.18 11.58
CA THR A 76 4.45 -3.81 12.01
C THR A 76 3.46 -4.04 10.87
N ALA A 77 2.42 -4.82 11.13
CA ALA A 77 1.26 -4.98 10.26
C ALA A 77 0.15 -4.04 10.76
N ALA A 78 -0.21 -3.04 9.95
CA ALA A 78 -1.18 -2.02 10.31
C ALA A 78 -2.37 -2.03 9.35
N ASP A 79 -3.60 -1.95 9.87
CA ASP A 79 -4.82 -1.86 9.07
C ASP A 79 -5.94 -1.21 9.88
N ALA A 80 -6.87 -0.53 9.20
CA ALA A 80 -8.06 0.03 9.83
C ALA A 80 -9.15 -1.02 10.10
N SER A 81 -9.02 -2.23 9.55
CA SER A 81 -9.95 -3.33 9.73
C SER A 81 -9.40 -4.37 10.71
N THR A 82 -10.04 -4.50 11.87
CA THR A 82 -9.72 -5.54 12.87
C THR A 82 -9.83 -6.94 12.27
N GLY A 83 -10.82 -7.19 11.39
CA GLY A 83 -10.98 -8.48 10.73
C GLY A 83 -9.83 -8.81 9.76
N MET A 84 -9.20 -7.80 9.12
CA MET A 84 -8.00 -8.02 8.30
C MET A 84 -6.79 -8.33 9.18
N LEU A 85 -6.61 -7.61 10.29
CA LEU A 85 -5.53 -7.85 11.24
C LEU A 85 -5.61 -9.25 11.87
N GLU A 86 -6.79 -9.74 12.19
CA GLU A 86 -7.01 -11.10 12.66
C GLU A 86 -6.50 -12.14 11.66
N VAL A 87 -6.88 -11.97 10.38
CA VAL A 87 -6.41 -12.88 9.31
C VAL A 87 -4.90 -12.77 9.12
N ALA A 88 -4.34 -11.55 9.13
CA ALA A 88 -2.90 -11.32 9.00
C ALA A 88 -2.11 -12.00 10.12
N LYS A 89 -2.59 -11.91 11.37
CA LYS A 89 -1.99 -12.56 12.55
C LYS A 89 -2.01 -14.09 12.43
N HIS A 90 -3.12 -14.67 11.97
CA HIS A 90 -3.25 -16.12 11.81
C HIS A 90 -2.43 -16.66 10.62
N ALA A 91 -2.26 -15.85 9.57
CA ALA A 91 -1.44 -16.23 8.42
C ALA A 91 0.06 -16.31 8.76
N ARG A 92 0.49 -15.70 9.87
CA ARG A 92 1.88 -15.61 10.32
C ARG A 92 1.95 -15.75 11.85
N PRO A 93 1.96 -16.99 12.36
CA PRO A 93 1.95 -17.24 13.81
C PRO A 93 3.29 -16.97 14.53
N ASP A 94 4.33 -16.49 13.83
CA ASP A 94 5.55 -16.09 14.51
C ASP A 94 5.36 -14.74 15.20
N ASP A 95 5.73 -14.68 16.48
CA ASP A 95 5.54 -13.56 17.41
C ASP A 95 6.32 -12.28 17.02
N ALA A 96 7.01 -12.30 15.89
CA ALA A 96 7.90 -11.24 15.45
C ALA A 96 7.20 -10.10 14.66
N VAL A 97 5.86 -10.15 14.47
CA VAL A 97 5.10 -9.10 13.80
C VAL A 97 4.20 -8.39 14.80
N SER A 98 4.46 -7.10 15.01
CA SER A 98 3.56 -6.24 15.80
C SER A 98 2.31 -5.93 14.98
N VAL A 99 1.15 -5.92 15.62
CA VAL A 99 -0.12 -5.60 14.98
C VAL A 99 -0.62 -4.25 15.50
N LEU A 100 -1.00 -3.36 14.60
CA LEU A 100 -1.49 -2.02 14.92
C LEU A 100 -2.83 -1.76 14.20
N HIS A 101 -3.88 -1.51 14.99
CA HIS A 101 -5.18 -1.08 14.45
C HIS A 101 -5.15 0.43 14.26
N THR A 102 -5.00 0.90 13.02
CA THR A 102 -4.86 2.32 12.68
C THR A 102 -5.22 2.59 11.23
N SER A 103 -5.53 3.85 10.93
CA SER A 103 -5.83 4.32 9.57
C SER A 103 -4.58 4.85 8.89
N ALA A 104 -4.45 4.66 7.57
CA ALA A 104 -3.41 5.31 6.76
C ALA A 104 -3.59 6.85 6.67
N PHE A 105 -4.73 7.37 7.11
CA PHE A 105 -5.01 8.82 7.19
C PHE A 105 -4.67 9.43 8.55
N ASP A 106 -4.44 8.59 9.58
CA ASP A 106 -4.11 9.00 10.94
C ASP A 106 -3.42 7.81 11.62
N ILE A 107 -2.09 7.74 11.50
CA ILE A 107 -1.30 6.58 11.93
C ILE A 107 -0.92 6.76 13.40
N GLU A 108 -1.39 5.89 14.27
CA GLU A 108 -1.09 5.90 15.72
C GLU A 108 0.35 5.47 16.03
N MET A 109 1.32 6.19 15.44
CA MET A 109 2.76 5.99 15.64
C MET A 109 3.47 7.34 15.82
N PRO A 110 4.58 7.38 16.57
CA PRO A 110 5.39 8.60 16.68
C PRO A 110 5.99 9.04 15.34
N ASN A 111 6.31 10.32 15.25
CA ASN A 111 7.06 10.85 14.10
C ASN A 111 8.41 10.14 13.97
N ASN A 112 8.87 9.94 12.73
CA ASN A 112 10.18 9.36 12.43
C ASN A 112 10.46 8.06 13.22
N SER A 113 9.49 7.14 13.28
CA SER A 113 9.59 5.90 14.07
C SER A 113 9.93 4.66 13.25
N ILE A 114 9.63 4.65 11.94
CA ILE A 114 9.77 3.50 11.05
C ILE A 114 10.72 3.82 9.90
N ASP A 115 11.71 2.96 9.61
CA ASP A 115 12.69 3.18 8.55
C ASP A 115 12.08 3.07 7.14
N PHE A 116 11.13 2.13 6.96
CA PHE A 116 10.50 1.86 5.67
C PHE A 116 9.00 1.57 5.83
N ILE A 117 8.16 2.29 5.11
CA ILE A 117 6.71 2.04 5.11
C ILE A 117 6.28 1.57 3.72
N ALA A 118 5.58 0.44 3.63
CA ALA A 118 4.89 0.02 2.42
C ALA A 118 3.40 0.35 2.50
N CYS A 119 2.91 1.14 1.55
CA CYS A 119 1.50 1.42 1.38
C CYS A 119 1.02 0.85 0.04
N LEU A 120 0.66 -0.45 0.09
CA LEU A 120 0.38 -1.21 -1.12
C LEU A 120 -1.11 -1.40 -1.36
N ARG A 121 -1.52 -1.27 -2.63
CA ARG A 121 -2.91 -1.47 -3.06
C ARG A 121 -3.94 -0.58 -2.37
N PHE A 122 -3.54 0.62 -1.97
CA PHE A 122 -4.39 1.60 -1.31
C PHE A 122 -4.65 2.83 -2.18
N PHE A 123 -3.61 3.50 -2.68
CA PHE A 123 -3.70 4.78 -3.39
C PHE A 123 -4.59 4.76 -4.64
N HIS A 124 -4.73 3.64 -5.31
CA HIS A 124 -5.64 3.51 -6.46
C HIS A 124 -7.14 3.51 -6.07
N HIS A 125 -7.46 3.50 -4.79
CA HIS A 125 -8.80 3.69 -4.26
C HIS A 125 -9.09 5.15 -3.85
N LEU A 126 -8.06 5.99 -3.71
CA LEU A 126 -8.20 7.37 -3.28
C LEU A 126 -8.48 8.29 -4.47
N SER A 127 -9.77 8.62 -4.67
CA SER A 127 -10.21 9.44 -5.80
C SER A 127 -9.94 10.92 -5.62
N VAL A 128 -9.99 11.42 -4.39
CA VAL A 128 -9.87 12.84 -4.00
C VAL A 128 -8.38 13.14 -3.72
N LYS A 129 -7.88 14.30 -4.19
CA LYS A 129 -6.47 14.70 -4.00
C LYS A 129 -6.17 14.92 -2.52
N GLU A 130 -7.09 15.54 -1.80
CA GLU A 130 -6.96 15.86 -0.37
C GLU A 130 -6.73 14.59 0.46
N ASP A 131 -7.44 13.50 0.16
CA ASP A 131 -7.26 12.21 0.84
C ASP A 131 -5.87 11.63 0.54
N ARG A 132 -5.40 11.74 -0.70
CA ARG A 132 -4.05 11.27 -1.05
C ARG A 132 -2.97 12.07 -0.34
N MET A 133 -3.13 13.40 -0.29
CA MET A 133 -2.20 14.29 0.41
C MET A 133 -2.19 14.02 1.92
N GLN A 134 -3.35 13.77 2.53
CA GLN A 134 -3.44 13.39 3.94
C GLN A 134 -2.68 12.09 4.21
N ALA A 135 -2.92 11.05 3.41
CA ALA A 135 -2.21 9.79 3.56
C ALA A 135 -0.69 9.95 3.33
N LEU A 136 -0.26 10.73 2.31
CA LEU A 136 1.16 11.01 2.06
C LEU A 136 1.81 11.72 3.24
N ASN A 137 1.15 12.71 3.83
CA ASN A 137 1.66 13.44 4.98
C ASN A 137 1.83 12.54 6.22
N GLU A 138 0.88 11.64 6.46
CA GLU A 138 0.99 10.67 7.55
C GLU A 138 2.11 9.65 7.33
N LEU A 139 2.21 9.11 6.11
CA LEU A 139 3.32 8.22 5.75
C LEU A 139 4.68 8.91 5.90
N LYS A 140 4.78 10.19 5.50
CA LYS A 140 5.99 11.00 5.69
C LYS A 140 6.28 11.23 7.16
N ARG A 141 5.26 11.60 7.95
CA ARG A 141 5.41 11.90 9.38
C ARG A 141 6.00 10.72 10.15
N VAL A 142 5.50 9.50 9.87
CA VAL A 142 5.90 8.28 10.58
C VAL A 142 7.19 7.69 10.05
N SER A 143 7.47 7.84 8.76
CA SER A 143 8.68 7.30 8.14
C SER A 143 9.93 8.12 8.49
N ARG A 144 11.05 7.42 8.75
CA ARG A 144 12.37 8.05 8.87
C ARG A 144 13.00 8.34 7.51
N LYS A 145 12.77 7.47 6.52
CA LYS A 145 13.55 7.57 5.29
C LYS A 145 12.81 7.18 4.01
N HIS A 146 12.18 6.04 3.94
CA HIS A 146 11.62 5.53 2.69
C HIS A 146 10.17 5.10 2.81
N VAL A 147 9.41 5.37 1.75
CA VAL A 147 8.02 4.91 1.59
C VAL A 147 7.88 4.25 0.23
N ALA A 148 7.27 3.06 0.19
CA ALA A 148 6.88 2.39 -1.06
C ALA A 148 5.38 2.49 -1.25
N ILE A 149 4.93 3.03 -2.39
CA ILE A 149 3.50 3.20 -2.70
C ILE A 149 3.17 2.47 -3.98
N SER A 150 2.13 1.62 -3.97
CA SER A 150 1.64 1.02 -5.21
C SER A 150 0.27 1.54 -5.61
N LEU A 151 0.12 1.81 -6.91
CA LEU A 151 -1.13 2.27 -7.50
C LEU A 151 -1.25 1.83 -8.96
N TRP A 152 -2.39 2.16 -9.59
CA TRP A 152 -2.61 1.93 -10.99
C TRP A 152 -2.19 3.15 -11.82
N THR A 153 -1.26 2.92 -12.77
CA THR A 153 -0.81 3.95 -13.71
C THR A 153 -1.21 3.63 -15.15
N ASN A 154 -1.30 4.68 -15.97
CA ASN A 154 -1.50 4.57 -17.40
C ASN A 154 -0.22 4.17 -18.17
N GLY A 155 -0.24 4.23 -19.51
CA GLY A 155 0.92 3.93 -20.36
C GLY A 155 1.16 2.43 -20.59
N ASN A 156 0.16 1.57 -20.35
CA ASN A 156 0.24 0.13 -20.54
C ASN A 156 -1.02 -0.43 -21.20
N LEU A 157 -0.94 -1.68 -21.66
CA LEU A 157 -2.02 -2.36 -22.39
C LEU A 157 -3.33 -2.45 -21.60
N ALA A 158 -3.24 -2.67 -20.27
CA ALA A 158 -4.41 -2.76 -19.42
C ALA A 158 -5.13 -1.41 -19.29
N SER A 159 -4.39 -0.30 -19.17
CA SER A 159 -4.96 1.05 -19.14
C SER A 159 -5.54 1.44 -20.51
N PHE A 160 -4.87 1.08 -21.60
CA PHE A 160 -5.39 1.30 -22.94
C PHE A 160 -6.75 0.62 -23.18
N ARG A 161 -6.91 -0.63 -22.74
CA ARG A 161 -8.19 -1.35 -22.79
C ARG A 161 -9.30 -0.72 -21.94
N ARG A 162 -8.94 0.09 -20.95
CA ARG A 162 -9.87 0.79 -20.06
C ARG A 162 -10.16 2.24 -20.45
N ARG A 163 -9.47 2.80 -21.45
CA ARG A 163 -9.56 4.22 -21.84
C ARG A 163 -10.98 4.72 -22.13
N ASN A 164 -11.85 3.84 -22.62
CA ASN A 164 -13.24 4.17 -22.95
C ASN A 164 -14.22 3.97 -21.78
N LYS A 165 -13.71 3.54 -20.60
CA LYS A 165 -14.55 3.43 -19.40
C LYS A 165 -14.54 4.76 -18.66
N PRO A 166 -15.69 5.34 -18.34
CA PRO A 166 -15.74 6.56 -17.55
C PRO A 166 -15.05 6.32 -16.19
N PRO A 167 -14.34 7.32 -15.66
CA PRO A 167 -13.81 7.23 -14.31
C PRO A 167 -14.98 7.06 -13.33
N PRO A 168 -14.79 6.34 -12.23
CA PRO A 168 -15.78 6.27 -11.17
C PRO A 168 -15.98 7.68 -10.57
N PRO A 169 -17.16 7.95 -9.98
CA PRO A 169 -17.39 9.21 -9.28
C PRO A 169 -16.34 9.38 -8.17
N ALA A 170 -15.93 10.62 -7.95
CA ALA A 170 -15.05 10.96 -6.85
C ALA A 170 -15.82 10.80 -5.52
N VAL A 171 -15.20 10.10 -4.58
CA VAL A 171 -15.70 9.92 -3.22
C VAL A 171 -14.52 10.08 -2.26
N SER A 172 -14.74 10.70 -1.11
CA SER A 172 -13.74 10.77 -0.06
C SER A 172 -13.53 9.39 0.57
N GLY A 173 -12.30 9.10 0.98
CA GLY A 173 -11.92 7.82 1.54
C GLY A 173 -11.75 6.72 0.50
N TYR A 174 -12.05 5.49 0.90
CA TYR A 174 -11.83 4.28 0.11
C TYR A 174 -12.91 4.07 -0.94
N GLY A 175 -12.58 4.37 -2.20
CA GLY A 175 -13.51 4.32 -3.34
C GLY A 175 -13.24 3.19 -4.33
N LYS A 176 -13.87 3.31 -5.51
CA LYS A 176 -13.60 2.41 -6.63
C LYS A 176 -12.22 2.68 -7.23
N ARG A 177 -11.62 1.64 -7.81
CA ARG A 177 -10.25 1.69 -8.35
C ARG A 177 -10.11 2.66 -9.52
N ILE A 178 -9.13 3.55 -9.43
CA ILE A 178 -8.81 4.57 -10.41
C ILE A 178 -7.41 4.32 -10.97
N CYS A 179 -7.29 4.47 -12.29
CA CYS A 179 -6.00 4.52 -12.97
C CYS A 179 -5.59 5.98 -13.09
N ARG A 180 -4.41 6.34 -12.56
CA ARG A 180 -3.85 7.70 -12.60
C ARG A 180 -2.80 7.82 -13.70
N ARG A 181 -2.63 9.04 -14.22
CA ARG A 181 -1.48 9.35 -15.05
C ARG A 181 -0.27 9.58 -14.15
N SER A 182 0.93 9.16 -14.62
CA SER A 182 2.16 9.39 -13.84
C SER A 182 2.42 10.87 -13.65
N ASP A 183 2.17 11.69 -14.68
CA ASP A 183 2.31 13.15 -14.64
C ASP A 183 1.27 13.88 -13.74
N GLU A 184 0.25 13.18 -13.26
CA GLU A 184 -0.71 13.68 -12.27
C GLU A 184 -0.30 13.31 -10.83
N ILE A 185 0.22 12.09 -10.62
CA ILE A 185 0.50 11.58 -9.28
C ILE A 185 1.92 11.91 -8.80
N GLU A 186 2.90 11.94 -9.69
CA GLU A 186 4.29 12.24 -9.32
C GLU A 186 4.47 13.63 -8.70
N PRO A 187 3.83 14.72 -9.20
CA PRO A 187 3.83 16.01 -8.52
C PRO A 187 3.28 15.97 -7.10
N GLU A 188 2.26 15.12 -6.82
CA GLU A 188 1.70 15.01 -5.47
C GLU A 188 2.72 14.42 -4.47
N PHE A 189 3.59 13.51 -4.93
CA PHE A 189 4.69 13.01 -4.10
C PHE A 189 5.71 14.10 -3.77
N LEU A 190 6.06 14.93 -4.77
CA LEU A 190 6.97 16.06 -4.58
C LEU A 190 6.34 17.13 -3.66
N ASP A 191 5.07 17.48 -3.88
CA ASP A 191 4.31 18.42 -3.05
C ASP A 191 4.26 17.97 -1.58
N ALA A 192 4.19 16.65 -1.33
CA ALA A 192 4.24 16.08 0.01
C ALA A 192 5.66 16.06 0.61
N GLY A 193 6.69 16.46 -0.12
CA GLY A 193 8.09 16.50 0.31
C GLY A 193 8.79 15.16 0.23
N PHE A 194 8.48 14.38 -0.79
CA PHE A 194 9.21 13.17 -1.14
C PHE A 194 10.01 13.38 -2.42
N LYS A 195 11.16 12.71 -2.52
CA LYS A 195 11.90 12.49 -3.75
C LYS A 195 11.55 11.10 -4.30
N ILE A 196 11.29 10.99 -5.59
CA ILE A 196 11.12 9.70 -6.27
C ILE A 196 12.51 9.10 -6.50
N VAL A 197 12.82 7.98 -5.82
CA VAL A 197 14.09 7.27 -5.95
C VAL A 197 14.07 6.34 -7.15
N ASP A 198 12.96 5.61 -7.32
CA ASP A 198 12.79 4.63 -8.38
C ASP A 198 11.30 4.25 -8.53
N HIS A 199 10.98 3.54 -9.62
CA HIS A 199 9.68 2.91 -9.77
C HIS A 199 9.81 1.54 -10.44
N TYR A 200 8.87 0.64 -10.15
CA TYR A 200 8.86 -0.73 -10.63
C TYR A 200 7.48 -1.10 -11.16
N ASP A 201 7.39 -1.46 -12.42
CA ASP A 201 6.17 -1.99 -13.01
C ASP A 201 6.07 -3.50 -12.74
N VAL A 202 4.94 -3.95 -12.18
CA VAL A 202 4.71 -5.36 -11.84
C VAL A 202 4.77 -6.27 -13.08
N TRP A 203 4.15 -5.81 -14.17
CA TRP A 203 4.27 -6.39 -15.51
C TRP A 203 4.47 -5.24 -16.49
N PRO A 204 5.72 -4.91 -16.86
CA PRO A 204 6.01 -3.80 -17.76
C PRO A 204 5.17 -3.87 -19.02
N MET A 205 4.63 -2.73 -19.46
CA MET A 205 3.76 -2.55 -20.62
C MET A 205 2.42 -3.32 -20.61
N ILE A 206 2.20 -4.25 -19.69
CA ILE A 206 0.99 -5.09 -19.65
C ILE A 206 0.03 -4.66 -18.55
N SER A 207 0.54 -4.50 -17.31
CA SER A 207 -0.25 -4.23 -16.11
C SER A 207 -0.26 -2.76 -15.74
N MET A 208 -1.34 -2.31 -15.09
CA MET A 208 -1.41 -0.97 -14.51
C MET A 208 -0.67 -0.83 -13.19
N TRP A 209 -0.27 -1.92 -12.55
CA TRP A 209 0.38 -1.90 -11.24
C TRP A 209 1.81 -1.35 -11.35
N ARG A 210 2.05 -0.23 -10.68
CA ARG A 210 3.36 0.38 -10.47
C ARG A 210 3.58 0.59 -8.99
N LEU A 211 4.81 0.29 -8.53
CA LEU A 211 5.30 0.60 -7.20
C LEU A 211 6.34 1.73 -7.33
N TYR A 212 6.15 2.81 -6.60
CA TYR A 212 7.11 3.89 -6.44
C TYR A 212 7.88 3.69 -5.14
N LEU A 213 9.21 3.85 -5.20
CA LEU A 213 10.06 4.01 -4.03
C LEU A 213 10.32 5.50 -3.82
N LEU A 214 9.86 6.02 -2.72
CA LEU A 214 9.98 7.41 -2.33
C LEU A 214 10.96 7.55 -1.16
N GLN A 215 11.70 8.64 -1.12
CA GLN A 215 12.57 9.02 -0.02
C GLN A 215 12.12 10.38 0.52
N ILE A 216 12.13 10.54 1.83
CA ILE A 216 11.84 11.83 2.48
C ILE A 216 12.99 12.79 2.13
N GLU A 217 12.67 13.99 1.67
CA GLU A 217 13.65 15.06 1.50
C GLU A 217 14.10 15.56 2.87
N GLU A 218 15.41 15.53 3.10
CA GLU A 218 16.00 16.17 4.28
C GLU A 218 15.87 17.70 4.11
N THR A 219 15.13 18.32 5.03
CA THR A 219 14.92 19.78 5.08
C THR A 219 16.13 20.48 5.68
#